data_8cce6440c4a1eccd6ede93335374d81a
#
_entry.id   8cce6440c4a1eccd6ede93335374d81a
#
_cell.length_a   1.000
_cell.length_b   1.000
_cell.length_c   1.000
_cell.angle_alpha   90.00
_cell.angle_beta   90.00
_cell.angle_gamma   90.00
#
_symmetry.space_group_name_H-M   'P 1'
#
loop_
_entity.id
_entity.type
_entity.pdbx_description
1 polymer ?
#
loop_
_entity_poly.entity_id
_entity_poly.type
_entity_poly.pdbx_seq_one_letter_code
_entity_poly.pdbx_strand_id
1 'polypeptide(L)'
;MKKILLAVFSVFSWGILSFAPVTQAQTPPRVVLPDFVDLVEKASPAVVNIRTTEKPATQQAQGGAPGIPDEQAEFFRRFFGVPLPGAPGGPKGPQNRRGQPEEIERGVGSGFIIDSSGVVLTNAHVVEGATTIYVTLTDKREFKARIVGADKRTDVAVVKIEAAGLPFVKIGDVNRLKVGEWVMAIGSPFGLDNSVTAGIVSAKQRDTGDYLPFIQTDVAINPGNSGGPLINMRGEVVGINSQIYSRSGGFMGISFAIPMDEA
;
A
#
# COMPACT_ATOMS: atom_id res chain seq x y z
N MET A 1 105.74 -20.86 -39.16
CA MET A 1 104.98 -21.41 -38.06
C MET A 1 103.97 -20.33 -37.59
N LYS A 2 102.72 -20.38 -38.02
CA LYS A 2 101.70 -19.43 -37.67
C LYS A 2 100.64 -20.16 -36.78
N LYS A 3 100.49 -19.72 -35.57
CA LYS A 3 99.47 -20.23 -34.63
C LYS A 3 98.19 -19.48 -34.91
N ILE A 4 97.15 -20.24 -35.27
CA ILE A 4 95.77 -19.70 -35.40
C ILE A 4 95.06 -19.85 -34.07
N LEU A 5 94.61 -18.71 -33.51
CA LEU A 5 93.92 -18.62 -32.31
C LEU A 5 92.36 -18.61 -32.64
N LEU A 6 91.65 -19.64 -32.21
CA LEU A 6 90.22 -19.74 -32.37
C LEU A 6 89.56 -19.04 -31.22
N ALA A 7 88.82 -17.97 -31.48
CA ALA A 7 88.03 -17.31 -30.48
C ALA A 7 86.57 -17.89 -30.52
N VAL A 8 86.15 -18.50 -29.43
CA VAL A 8 84.78 -18.99 -29.25
C VAL A 8 83.93 -17.87 -28.68
N PHE A 9 83.01 -17.38 -29.50
CA PHE A 9 81.96 -16.39 -29.03
C PHE A 9 80.79 -17.16 -28.42
N SER A 10 80.67 -17.11 -27.08
CA SER A 10 79.47 -17.57 -26.42
C SER A 10 78.39 -16.47 -26.44
N VAL A 11 77.35 -16.70 -27.23
CA VAL A 11 76.19 -15.83 -27.24
C VAL A 11 75.27 -16.21 -26.06
N PHE A 12 75.26 -15.35 -25.01
CA PHE A 12 74.35 -15.46 -23.90
C PHE A 12 72.99 -14.83 -24.30
N SER A 13 72.00 -15.67 -24.68
CA SER A 13 70.64 -15.21 -24.93
C SER A 13 69.95 -14.96 -23.59
N TRP A 14 69.79 -13.71 -23.24
CA TRP A 14 68.89 -13.32 -22.13
C TRP A 14 67.45 -13.33 -22.61
N GLY A 15 66.71 -14.34 -22.20
CA GLY A 15 65.28 -14.41 -22.40
C GLY A 15 64.59 -13.38 -21.50
N ILE A 16 64.03 -12.34 -22.14
CA ILE A 16 63.15 -11.39 -21.45
C ILE A 16 61.83 -12.09 -21.16
N LEU A 17 61.59 -12.55 -19.92
CA LEU A 17 60.26 -12.98 -19.49
C LEU A 17 59.38 -11.71 -19.37
N SER A 18 58.51 -11.51 -20.37
CA SER A 18 57.48 -10.50 -20.31
C SER A 18 56.41 -10.97 -19.31
N PHE A 19 56.40 -10.41 -18.11
CA PHE A 19 55.26 -10.55 -17.19
C PHE A 19 54.11 -9.71 -17.75
N ALA A 20 53.14 -10.35 -18.39
CA ALA A 20 51.89 -9.71 -18.74
C ALA A 20 51.15 -9.36 -17.39
N PRO A 21 50.69 -8.12 -17.20
CA PRO A 21 49.91 -7.78 -16.00
C PRO A 21 48.62 -8.63 -16.03
N VAL A 22 48.42 -9.44 -14.99
CA VAL A 22 47.14 -10.14 -14.75
C VAL A 22 46.12 -9.06 -14.47
N THR A 23 45.31 -8.73 -15.49
CA THR A 23 44.16 -7.86 -15.30
C THR A 23 43.21 -8.59 -14.35
N GLN A 24 43.15 -8.16 -13.08
CA GLN A 24 42.13 -8.64 -12.15
C GLN A 24 40.77 -8.27 -12.75
N ALA A 25 40.01 -9.27 -13.14
CA ALA A 25 38.61 -9.08 -13.53
C ALA A 25 37.89 -8.46 -12.32
N GLN A 26 37.47 -7.21 -12.45
CA GLN A 26 36.62 -6.57 -11.46
C GLN A 26 35.36 -7.40 -11.35
N THR A 27 35.13 -7.99 -10.18
CA THR A 27 33.86 -8.66 -9.86
C THR A 27 32.75 -7.63 -10.07
N PRO A 28 31.75 -7.91 -10.92
CA PRO A 28 30.67 -6.97 -11.14
C PRO A 28 30.02 -6.66 -9.78
N PRO A 29 29.61 -5.40 -9.54
CA PRO A 29 28.95 -5.03 -8.29
C PRO A 29 27.78 -5.97 -8.07
N ARG A 30 27.74 -6.63 -6.91
CA ARG A 30 26.62 -7.48 -6.51
C ARG A 30 25.39 -6.58 -6.44
N VAL A 31 24.46 -6.74 -7.37
CA VAL A 31 23.13 -6.12 -7.27
C VAL A 31 22.44 -6.80 -6.10
N VAL A 32 22.38 -6.11 -4.97
CA VAL A 32 21.60 -6.56 -3.82
C VAL A 32 20.16 -6.18 -4.13
N LEU A 33 19.30 -7.18 -4.30
CA LEU A 33 17.85 -6.97 -4.41
C LEU A 33 17.34 -6.44 -3.06
N PRO A 34 16.30 -5.57 -3.07
CA PRO A 34 15.73 -5.06 -1.84
C PRO A 34 15.15 -6.22 -1.01
N ASP A 35 15.43 -6.22 0.27
CA ASP A 35 14.84 -7.12 1.25
C ASP A 35 13.83 -6.32 2.08
N PHE A 36 12.58 -6.77 2.11
CA PHE A 36 11.49 -6.10 2.79
C PHE A 36 11.15 -6.73 4.15
N VAL A 37 11.78 -7.85 4.52
CA VAL A 37 11.41 -8.63 5.72
C VAL A 37 11.44 -7.77 6.98
N ASP A 38 12.57 -7.15 7.28
CA ASP A 38 12.71 -6.28 8.46
C ASP A 38 11.74 -5.09 8.48
N LEU A 39 11.43 -4.54 7.29
CA LEU A 39 10.50 -3.42 7.17
C LEU A 39 9.07 -3.86 7.45
N VAL A 40 8.68 -5.03 6.94
CA VAL A 40 7.37 -5.65 7.17
C VAL A 40 7.20 -5.97 8.65
N GLU A 41 8.18 -6.61 9.29
CA GLU A 41 8.12 -6.94 10.72
C GLU A 41 7.93 -5.69 11.60
N LYS A 42 8.57 -4.58 11.25
CA LYS A 42 8.47 -3.32 12.01
C LYS A 42 7.17 -2.56 11.75
N ALA A 43 6.68 -2.54 10.52
CA ALA A 43 5.53 -1.72 10.14
C ALA A 43 4.19 -2.43 10.31
N SER A 44 4.13 -3.75 10.08
CA SER A 44 2.90 -4.54 10.14
C SER A 44 2.11 -4.41 11.44
N PRO A 45 2.73 -4.34 12.63
CA PRO A 45 1.98 -4.21 13.88
C PRO A 45 1.16 -2.92 13.99
N ALA A 46 1.54 -1.88 13.22
CA ALA A 46 0.82 -0.61 13.19
C ALA A 46 -0.26 -0.54 12.09
N VAL A 47 -0.35 -1.53 11.21
CA VAL A 47 -1.40 -1.61 10.18
C VAL A 47 -2.61 -2.32 10.75
N VAL A 48 -3.78 -1.77 10.47
CA VAL A 48 -5.05 -2.23 11.05
C VAL A 48 -6.07 -2.52 9.96
N ASN A 49 -6.99 -3.43 10.26
CA ASN A 49 -8.21 -3.62 9.48
C ASN A 49 -9.27 -2.62 9.93
N ILE A 50 -10.02 -2.08 9.00
CA ILE A 50 -11.17 -1.21 9.28
C ILE A 50 -12.40 -1.85 8.67
N ARG A 51 -13.39 -2.13 9.53
CA ARG A 51 -14.70 -2.67 9.18
C ARG A 51 -15.76 -1.66 9.58
N THR A 52 -16.69 -1.42 8.68
CA THR A 52 -17.80 -0.48 8.93
C THR A 52 -19.14 -1.19 8.85
N THR A 53 -20.07 -0.75 9.68
CA THR A 53 -21.44 -1.24 9.69
C THR A 53 -22.43 -0.11 9.48
N GLU A 54 -23.60 -0.43 8.92
CA GLU A 54 -24.71 0.49 8.75
C GLU A 54 -25.97 -0.09 9.38
N LYS A 55 -26.79 0.76 10.00
CA LYS A 55 -28.14 0.34 10.41
C LYS A 55 -29.02 0.22 9.19
N PRO A 56 -29.75 -0.90 9.04
CA PRO A 56 -30.73 -1.00 7.97
C PRO A 56 -31.72 0.17 8.09
N ALA A 57 -31.89 0.91 7.00
CA ALA A 57 -32.90 1.94 6.92
C ALA A 57 -34.28 1.32 7.24
N THR A 58 -34.92 1.75 8.31
CA THR A 58 -36.31 1.39 8.57
C THR A 58 -37.13 1.80 7.35
N GLN A 59 -37.70 0.82 6.66
CA GLN A 59 -38.56 1.05 5.53
C GLN A 59 -39.76 1.94 5.95
N GLN A 60 -39.59 3.24 5.78
CA GLN A 60 -40.65 4.22 5.68
C GLN A 60 -40.17 5.30 4.71
N ALA A 61 -40.39 5.03 3.42
CA ALA A 61 -40.72 6.07 2.44
C ALA A 61 -41.02 5.43 1.09
N GLN A 62 -42.26 5.49 0.70
CA GLN A 62 -42.62 5.62 -0.73
C GLN A 62 -41.94 6.90 -1.24
N GLY A 63 -41.12 6.75 -2.25
CA GLY A 63 -40.47 7.88 -2.93
C GLY A 63 -38.94 7.71 -2.94
N GLY A 64 -38.43 7.44 -4.15
CA GLY A 64 -37.04 7.32 -4.61
C GLY A 64 -35.94 7.53 -3.54
N ALA A 65 -35.18 6.50 -3.28
CA ALA A 65 -33.95 6.64 -2.52
C ALA A 65 -33.10 7.76 -3.17
N PRO A 66 -32.49 8.69 -2.40
CA PRO A 66 -31.43 9.55 -2.92
C PRO A 66 -30.35 8.60 -3.42
N GLY A 67 -30.23 8.48 -4.76
CA GLY A 67 -29.28 7.57 -5.36
C GLY A 67 -27.89 7.93 -4.87
N ILE A 68 -27.16 6.94 -4.37
CA ILE A 68 -25.71 6.98 -4.38
C ILE A 68 -25.35 7.31 -5.83
N PRO A 69 -24.50 8.30 -6.10
CA PRO A 69 -24.10 8.61 -7.46
C PRO A 69 -23.66 7.33 -8.15
N ASP A 70 -24.15 7.10 -9.37
CA ASP A 70 -23.92 5.86 -10.14
C ASP A 70 -22.42 5.51 -10.21
N GLU A 71 -21.55 6.52 -10.18
CA GLU A 71 -20.08 6.37 -10.15
C GLU A 71 -19.58 5.68 -8.87
N GLN A 72 -20.14 6.04 -7.70
CA GLN A 72 -19.76 5.38 -6.45
C GLN A 72 -20.31 3.95 -6.37
N ALA A 73 -21.53 3.74 -6.85
CA ALA A 73 -22.13 2.41 -6.93
C ALA A 73 -21.35 1.51 -7.90
N GLU A 74 -20.89 2.08 -9.03
CA GLU A 74 -20.05 1.37 -10.00
C GLU A 74 -18.64 1.11 -9.46
N PHE A 75 -18.06 2.05 -8.73
CA PHE A 75 -16.79 1.85 -8.04
C PHE A 75 -16.89 0.69 -7.03
N PHE A 76 -17.90 0.68 -6.17
CA PHE A 76 -18.13 -0.42 -5.23
C PHE A 76 -18.37 -1.76 -5.93
N ARG A 77 -19.17 -1.80 -7.00
CA ARG A 77 -19.41 -3.02 -7.77
C ARG A 77 -18.16 -3.53 -8.47
N ARG A 78 -17.37 -2.61 -9.05
CA ARG A 78 -16.11 -2.94 -9.73
C ARG A 78 -15.02 -3.34 -8.77
N PHE A 79 -14.98 -2.70 -7.58
CA PHE A 79 -13.90 -2.87 -6.62
C PHE A 79 -14.13 -4.01 -5.64
N PHE A 80 -15.37 -4.19 -5.18
CA PHE A 80 -15.73 -5.23 -4.20
C PHE A 80 -16.45 -6.44 -4.80
N GLY A 81 -16.77 -6.43 -6.09
CA GLY A 81 -17.44 -7.55 -6.76
C GLY A 81 -18.85 -7.86 -6.24
N VAL A 82 -19.37 -7.04 -5.34
CA VAL A 82 -20.66 -7.25 -4.66
C VAL A 82 -21.64 -6.19 -5.14
N PRO A 83 -22.85 -6.57 -5.61
CA PRO A 83 -23.91 -5.60 -5.84
C PRO A 83 -24.29 -4.97 -4.50
N LEU A 84 -24.39 -3.63 -4.48
CA LEU A 84 -24.93 -2.94 -3.29
C LEU A 84 -26.29 -3.52 -2.91
N PRO A 85 -26.55 -3.76 -1.60
CA PRO A 85 -27.87 -4.14 -1.14
C PRO A 85 -28.89 -3.08 -1.55
N GLY A 86 -29.88 -3.48 -2.36
CA GLY A 86 -30.92 -2.56 -2.85
C GLY A 86 -30.87 -2.25 -4.35
N ALA A 87 -29.87 -2.71 -5.10
CA ALA A 87 -29.86 -2.61 -6.56
C ALA A 87 -30.89 -3.60 -7.20
N PRO A 88 -31.59 -3.22 -8.29
CA PRO A 88 -32.51 -4.12 -8.97
C PRO A 88 -31.77 -5.35 -9.52
N GLY A 89 -32.06 -6.55 -9.00
CA GLY A 89 -31.46 -7.82 -9.44
C GLY A 89 -30.55 -8.53 -8.44
N GLY A 90 -30.35 -8.01 -7.23
CA GLY A 90 -29.62 -8.70 -6.17
C GLY A 90 -30.41 -9.86 -5.54
N PRO A 91 -29.73 -10.90 -4.99
CA PRO A 91 -30.40 -12.02 -4.34
C PRO A 91 -31.22 -11.54 -3.15
N LYS A 92 -32.50 -11.92 -3.11
CA LYS A 92 -33.35 -11.70 -1.93
C LYS A 92 -32.84 -12.63 -0.82
N GLY A 93 -32.24 -12.06 0.19
CA GLY A 93 -31.85 -12.80 1.38
C GLY A 93 -33.04 -13.38 2.13
N PRO A 94 -32.88 -14.42 2.96
CA PRO A 94 -33.96 -15.11 3.64
C PRO A 94 -34.68 -14.16 4.60
N GLN A 95 -35.98 -13.93 4.33
CA GLN A 95 -36.89 -13.30 5.28
C GLN A 95 -37.13 -14.27 6.43
N ASN A 96 -36.61 -14.02 7.58
CA ASN A 96 -37.31 -14.13 8.88
C ASN A 96 -36.33 -14.20 10.07
N ARG A 97 -36.30 -13.13 10.89
CA ARG A 97 -36.25 -13.26 12.36
C ARG A 97 -36.56 -11.90 12.99
N ARG A 98 -37.65 -11.79 13.73
CA ARG A 98 -37.96 -10.70 14.64
C ARG A 98 -36.89 -10.70 15.75
N GLY A 99 -36.07 -9.63 15.79
CA GLY A 99 -35.17 -9.39 16.88
C GLY A 99 -34.01 -8.52 16.43
N GLN A 100 -34.02 -7.25 16.80
CA GLN A 100 -33.00 -6.20 16.59
C GLN A 100 -32.54 -6.00 15.15
N PRO A 101 -32.45 -4.76 14.67
CA PRO A 101 -31.86 -4.49 13.36
C PRO A 101 -30.38 -4.92 13.41
N GLU A 102 -30.10 -6.06 12.78
CA GLU A 102 -28.72 -6.53 12.59
C GLU A 102 -27.97 -5.46 11.79
N GLU A 103 -26.90 -4.91 12.37
CA GLU A 103 -26.00 -4.01 11.63
C GLU A 103 -25.44 -4.76 10.43
N ILE A 104 -25.61 -4.19 9.24
CA ILE A 104 -25.12 -4.80 7.98
C ILE A 104 -23.68 -4.34 7.78
N GLU A 105 -22.78 -5.27 7.51
CA GLU A 105 -21.41 -4.94 7.09
C GLU A 105 -21.45 -4.21 5.75
N ARG A 106 -20.80 -3.04 5.68
CA ARG A 106 -20.81 -2.17 4.51
C ARG A 106 -19.47 -2.07 3.82
N GLY A 107 -18.41 -1.93 4.56
CA GLY A 107 -17.08 -1.68 4.00
C GLY A 107 -15.98 -2.34 4.78
N VAL A 108 -14.95 -2.74 4.05
CA VAL A 108 -13.70 -3.27 4.59
C VAL A 108 -12.54 -2.53 3.94
N GLY A 109 -11.63 -2.03 4.75
CA GLY A 109 -10.41 -1.37 4.31
C GLY A 109 -9.29 -1.57 5.30
N SER A 110 -8.22 -0.87 5.08
CA SER A 110 -7.07 -0.81 5.96
C SER A 110 -6.89 0.59 6.55
N GLY A 111 -6.08 0.67 7.57
CA GLY A 111 -5.59 1.91 8.14
C GLY A 111 -4.23 1.69 8.76
N PHE A 112 -3.65 2.73 9.30
CA PHE A 112 -2.41 2.63 10.06
C PHE A 112 -2.37 3.63 11.21
N ILE A 113 -1.77 3.18 12.30
CA ILE A 113 -1.64 3.95 13.54
C ILE A 113 -0.47 4.92 13.40
N ILE A 114 -0.70 6.20 13.64
CA ILE A 114 0.32 7.26 13.54
C ILE A 114 0.78 7.79 14.91
N ASP A 115 0.08 7.41 15.97
CA ASP A 115 0.40 7.80 17.33
C ASP A 115 0.03 6.71 18.34
N SER A 116 0.86 6.50 19.36
CA SER A 116 0.68 5.44 20.36
C SER A 116 -0.61 5.54 21.16
N SER A 117 -1.30 6.68 21.13
CA SER A 117 -2.61 6.88 21.76
C SER A 117 -3.78 6.32 20.97
N GLY A 118 -3.56 5.83 19.74
CA GLY A 118 -4.59 5.21 18.91
C GLY A 118 -5.22 6.13 17.88
N VAL A 119 -4.45 7.07 17.34
CA VAL A 119 -4.83 7.84 16.15
C VAL A 119 -4.51 7.02 14.92
N VAL A 120 -5.49 6.82 14.05
CA VAL A 120 -5.40 5.99 12.84
C VAL A 120 -5.76 6.81 11.62
N LEU A 121 -4.96 6.72 10.57
CA LEU A 121 -5.26 7.24 9.24
C LEU A 121 -5.84 6.13 8.34
N THR A 122 -6.78 6.54 7.50
CA THR A 122 -7.39 5.70 6.46
C THR A 122 -7.98 6.57 5.35
N ASN A 123 -8.64 5.98 4.35
CA ASN A 123 -9.39 6.74 3.36
C ASN A 123 -10.77 7.18 3.88
N ALA A 124 -11.23 8.33 3.42
CA ALA A 124 -12.55 8.84 3.77
C ALA A 124 -13.67 7.92 3.25
N HIS A 125 -13.54 7.38 2.04
CA HIS A 125 -14.53 6.46 1.47
C HIS A 125 -14.70 5.17 2.27
N VAL A 126 -13.67 4.73 3.03
CA VAL A 126 -13.75 3.53 3.90
C VAL A 126 -14.70 3.75 5.06
N VAL A 127 -14.77 4.97 5.61
CA VAL A 127 -15.56 5.29 6.81
C VAL A 127 -16.82 6.11 6.51
N GLU A 128 -17.01 6.52 5.27
CA GLU A 128 -18.14 7.34 4.86
C GLU A 128 -19.49 6.62 5.06
N GLY A 129 -20.45 7.31 5.71
CA GLY A 129 -21.79 6.77 5.95
C GLY A 129 -21.85 5.64 6.98
N ALA A 130 -20.74 5.28 7.63
CA ALA A 130 -20.71 4.27 8.67
C ALA A 130 -21.50 4.70 9.91
N THR A 131 -22.34 3.80 10.43
CA THR A 131 -22.96 3.97 11.76
C THR A 131 -21.99 3.58 12.86
N THR A 132 -21.22 2.51 12.65
CA THR A 132 -20.17 2.06 13.57
C THR A 132 -18.92 1.70 12.79
N ILE A 133 -17.78 2.05 13.34
CA ILE A 133 -16.46 1.73 12.78
C ILE A 133 -15.75 0.83 13.77
N TYR A 134 -15.26 -0.29 13.31
CA TYR A 134 -14.43 -1.21 14.06
C TYR A 134 -13.01 -1.21 13.49
N VAL A 135 -12.03 -1.10 14.37
CA VAL A 135 -10.60 -1.20 14.06
C VAL A 135 -10.06 -2.45 14.72
N THR A 136 -9.57 -3.39 13.91
CA THR A 136 -8.98 -4.63 14.38
C THR A 136 -7.46 -4.59 14.19
N LEU A 137 -6.72 -4.78 15.27
CA LEU A 137 -5.27 -4.83 15.26
C LEU A 137 -4.75 -6.19 14.78
N THR A 138 -3.47 -6.28 14.47
CA THR A 138 -2.81 -7.54 14.09
C THR A 138 -2.87 -8.61 15.18
N ASP A 139 -2.91 -8.21 16.46
CA ASP A 139 -3.09 -9.11 17.60
C ASP A 139 -4.56 -9.52 17.85
N LYS A 140 -5.46 -9.19 16.91
CA LYS A 140 -6.90 -9.51 16.92
C LYS A 140 -7.72 -8.75 17.95
N ARG A 141 -7.15 -7.79 18.67
CA ARG A 141 -7.95 -6.86 19.48
C ARG A 141 -8.79 -5.97 18.57
N GLU A 142 -10.08 -5.87 18.86
CA GLU A 142 -11.02 -5.02 18.13
C GLU A 142 -11.49 -3.85 19.01
N PHE A 143 -11.54 -2.67 18.41
CA PHE A 143 -11.97 -1.44 19.08
C PHE A 143 -13.02 -0.73 18.24
N LYS A 144 -14.02 -0.16 18.90
CA LYS A 144 -14.88 0.83 18.26
C LYS A 144 -14.08 2.12 18.10
N ALA A 145 -14.15 2.68 16.89
CA ALA A 145 -13.49 3.92 16.58
C ALA A 145 -14.52 5.06 16.41
N ARG A 146 -14.08 6.28 16.69
CA ARG A 146 -14.81 7.50 16.34
C ARG A 146 -14.08 8.26 15.25
N ILE A 147 -14.81 8.88 14.34
CA ILE A 147 -14.25 9.78 13.34
C ILE A 147 -13.82 11.07 14.06
N VAL A 148 -12.58 11.47 13.87
CA VAL A 148 -12.03 12.75 14.31
C VAL A 148 -12.23 13.79 13.23
N GLY A 149 -11.97 13.41 11.97
CA GLY A 149 -12.17 14.23 10.78
C GLY A 149 -12.13 13.36 9.54
N ALA A 150 -12.77 13.82 8.48
CA ALA A 150 -12.71 13.21 7.16
C ALA A 150 -12.86 14.30 6.11
N ASP A 151 -12.02 14.27 5.11
CA ASP A 151 -12.10 15.14 3.93
C ASP A 151 -12.32 14.27 2.68
N LYS A 152 -13.49 14.42 2.06
CA LYS A 152 -13.84 13.71 0.83
C LYS A 152 -13.01 14.16 -0.37
N ARG A 153 -12.54 15.40 -0.37
CA ARG A 153 -11.75 15.96 -1.47
C ARG A 153 -10.38 15.34 -1.55
N THR A 154 -9.74 15.13 -0.39
CA THR A 154 -8.43 14.45 -0.30
C THR A 154 -8.57 12.94 -0.11
N ASP A 155 -9.80 12.44 0.11
CA ASP A 155 -10.09 11.04 0.46
C ASP A 155 -9.31 10.56 1.68
N VAL A 156 -9.11 11.42 2.68
CA VAL A 156 -8.41 11.10 3.93
C VAL A 156 -9.36 11.16 5.12
N ALA A 157 -9.27 10.20 6.01
CA ALA A 157 -9.97 10.20 7.28
C ALA A 157 -9.03 9.89 8.45
N VAL A 158 -9.30 10.54 9.56
CA VAL A 158 -8.67 10.30 10.86
C VAL A 158 -9.70 9.68 11.79
N VAL A 159 -9.41 8.50 12.29
CA VAL A 159 -10.23 7.84 13.30
C VAL A 159 -9.43 7.62 14.59
N LYS A 160 -10.12 7.55 15.72
CA LYS A 160 -9.52 7.38 17.05
C LYS A 160 -10.10 6.16 17.73
N ILE A 161 -9.22 5.30 18.22
CA ILE A 161 -9.57 4.18 19.11
C ILE A 161 -9.10 4.49 20.53
N GLU A 162 -9.83 4.01 21.52
CA GLU A 162 -9.49 4.18 22.93
C GLU A 162 -8.54 3.05 23.37
N ALA A 163 -7.25 3.25 23.06
CA ALA A 163 -6.15 2.35 23.41
C ALA A 163 -4.87 3.17 23.59
N ALA A 164 -3.90 2.63 24.29
CA ALA A 164 -2.62 3.27 24.54
C ALA A 164 -1.46 2.27 24.39
N GLY A 165 -0.26 2.80 24.20
CA GLY A 165 0.94 1.98 24.06
C GLY A 165 0.96 1.16 22.76
N LEU A 166 0.25 1.64 21.72
CA LEU A 166 0.16 0.97 20.44
C LEU A 166 1.42 1.18 19.60
N PRO A 167 1.79 0.19 18.78
CA PRO A 167 2.79 0.41 17.73
C PRO A 167 2.27 1.45 16.74
N PHE A 168 3.15 2.28 16.23
CA PHE A 168 2.81 3.30 15.25
C PHE A 168 3.90 3.44 14.20
N VAL A 169 3.54 3.94 13.01
CA VAL A 169 4.46 4.18 11.92
C VAL A 169 5.08 5.56 11.99
N LYS A 170 6.25 5.70 11.35
CA LYS A 170 6.89 6.98 11.15
C LYS A 170 6.45 7.59 9.82
N ILE A 171 6.04 8.85 9.84
CA ILE A 171 5.71 9.61 8.64
C ILE A 171 6.99 10.10 7.98
N GLY A 172 7.09 9.91 6.66
CA GLY A 172 8.22 10.32 5.84
C GLY A 172 7.99 11.64 5.10
N ASP A 173 9.08 12.17 4.55
CA ASP A 173 9.05 13.36 3.70
C ASP A 173 8.88 12.94 2.23
N VAL A 174 7.73 13.26 1.65
CA VAL A 174 7.38 12.95 0.25
C VAL A 174 8.28 13.68 -0.75
N ASN A 175 8.82 14.86 -0.38
CA ASN A 175 9.70 15.61 -1.26
C ASN A 175 11.02 14.87 -1.53
N ARG A 176 11.45 14.02 -0.60
CA ARG A 176 12.65 13.19 -0.72
C ARG A 176 12.42 11.93 -1.55
N LEU A 177 11.17 11.54 -1.78
CA LEU A 177 10.82 10.37 -2.58
C LEU A 177 11.13 10.63 -4.06
N LYS A 178 11.74 9.67 -4.75
CA LYS A 178 12.13 9.77 -6.16
C LYS A 178 11.45 8.70 -7.00
N VAL A 179 11.17 9.01 -8.25
CA VAL A 179 10.75 8.02 -9.25
C VAL A 179 11.83 6.95 -9.39
N GLY A 180 11.43 5.68 -9.40
CA GLY A 180 12.31 4.52 -9.39
C GLY A 180 12.68 4.00 -8.00
N GLU A 181 12.36 4.71 -6.91
CA GLU A 181 12.56 4.18 -5.55
C GLU A 181 11.61 3.03 -5.26
N TRP A 182 12.12 2.01 -4.57
CA TRP A 182 11.31 0.91 -4.06
C TRP A 182 10.37 1.39 -2.97
N VAL A 183 9.12 0.93 -3.07
CA VAL A 183 8.08 1.15 -2.06
C VAL A 183 7.27 -0.13 -1.87
N MET A 184 6.63 -0.24 -0.71
CA MET A 184 5.71 -1.34 -0.42
C MET A 184 4.39 -0.82 0.14
N ALA A 185 3.31 -1.51 -0.16
CA ALA A 185 2.02 -1.33 0.48
C ALA A 185 1.77 -2.46 1.47
N ILE A 186 1.20 -2.12 2.61
CA ILE A 186 0.72 -3.09 3.59
C ILE A 186 -0.77 -2.85 3.78
N GLY A 187 -1.56 -3.90 3.70
CA GLY A 187 -2.99 -3.87 3.99
C GLY A 187 -3.37 -5.01 4.91
N SER A 188 -4.54 -4.91 5.52
CA SER A 188 -5.16 -5.94 6.36
C SER A 188 -6.53 -6.33 5.80
N PRO A 189 -6.58 -6.95 4.61
CA PRO A 189 -7.84 -7.32 3.98
C PRO A 189 -8.57 -8.37 4.82
N PHE A 190 -9.88 -8.20 4.99
CA PHE A 190 -10.76 -9.17 5.66
C PHE A 190 -10.42 -9.47 7.13
N GLY A 191 -9.65 -8.62 7.82
CA GLY A 191 -9.24 -8.84 9.21
C GLY A 191 -8.34 -10.06 9.41
N LEU A 192 -7.76 -10.57 8.32
CA LEU A 192 -6.76 -11.62 8.30
C LEU A 192 -5.34 -11.06 8.58
N ASP A 193 -4.33 -11.88 8.37
CA ASP A 193 -2.96 -11.43 8.43
C ASP A 193 -2.69 -10.37 7.35
N ASN A 194 -1.73 -9.50 7.61
CA ASN A 194 -1.39 -8.42 6.70
C ASN A 194 -0.91 -8.96 5.35
N SER A 195 -1.36 -8.34 4.28
CA SER A 195 -0.88 -8.57 2.92
C SER A 195 0.12 -7.49 2.54
N VAL A 196 1.24 -7.89 1.95
CA VAL A 196 2.32 -6.99 1.53
C VAL A 196 2.52 -7.11 0.03
N THR A 197 2.58 -5.98 -0.64
CA THR A 197 2.95 -5.89 -2.05
C THR A 197 4.05 -4.85 -2.23
N ALA A 198 4.96 -5.05 -3.16
CA ALA A 198 6.08 -4.15 -3.41
C ALA A 198 6.20 -3.81 -4.89
N GLY A 199 6.78 -2.66 -5.17
CA GLY A 199 7.03 -2.13 -6.48
C GLY A 199 7.85 -0.86 -6.41
N ILE A 200 7.76 0.00 -7.42
CA ILE A 200 8.49 1.25 -7.47
C ILE A 200 7.56 2.46 -7.61
N VAL A 201 8.05 3.61 -7.26
CA VAL A 201 7.43 4.88 -7.62
C VAL A 201 7.56 5.07 -9.13
N SER A 202 6.43 5.03 -9.85
CA SER A 202 6.37 5.18 -11.31
C SER A 202 6.29 6.64 -11.73
N ALA A 203 5.58 7.47 -10.96
CA ALA A 203 5.49 8.93 -11.17
C ALA A 203 5.11 9.62 -9.85
N LYS A 204 5.33 10.94 -9.80
CA LYS A 204 4.88 11.83 -8.73
C LYS A 204 4.01 12.94 -9.33
N GLN A 205 3.17 13.55 -8.49
CA GLN A 205 2.30 14.67 -8.88
C GLN A 205 1.40 14.33 -10.08
N ARG A 206 0.84 13.10 -10.07
CA ARG A 206 -0.10 12.65 -11.10
C ARG A 206 -1.46 13.30 -10.85
N ASP A 207 -1.87 14.17 -11.75
CA ASP A 207 -3.22 14.68 -11.82
C ASP A 207 -4.10 13.63 -12.53
N THR A 208 -5.11 13.14 -11.81
CA THR A 208 -6.12 12.19 -12.33
C THR A 208 -7.44 12.93 -12.67
N GLY A 209 -7.47 14.24 -12.53
CA GLY A 209 -8.66 15.08 -12.61
C GLY A 209 -9.34 15.36 -11.26
N ASP A 210 -8.83 14.79 -10.19
CA ASP A 210 -9.40 14.85 -8.83
C ASP A 210 -8.74 15.89 -7.91
N TYR A 211 -8.02 16.84 -8.45
CA TYR A 211 -7.30 17.92 -7.72
C TYR A 211 -6.17 17.45 -6.78
N LEU A 212 -5.83 16.16 -6.75
CA LEU A 212 -4.76 15.63 -5.91
C LEU A 212 -3.54 15.21 -6.72
N PRO A 213 -2.34 15.61 -6.29
CA PRO A 213 -1.09 15.22 -6.94
C PRO A 213 -0.64 13.83 -6.50
N PHE A 214 -1.31 12.77 -6.95
CA PHE A 214 -1.05 11.39 -6.53
C PHE A 214 0.40 10.93 -6.76
N ILE A 215 0.87 10.02 -5.88
CA ILE A 215 2.01 9.15 -6.14
C ILE A 215 1.51 7.96 -6.95
N GLN A 216 2.03 7.78 -8.18
CA GLN A 216 1.76 6.61 -9.00
C GLN A 216 2.81 5.53 -8.72
N THR A 217 2.38 4.29 -8.56
CA THR A 217 3.25 3.12 -8.37
C THR A 217 2.78 1.93 -9.22
N ASP A 218 3.61 0.90 -9.34
CA ASP A 218 3.23 -0.43 -9.84
C ASP A 218 3.01 -1.45 -8.71
N VAL A 219 2.92 -0.97 -7.48
CA VAL A 219 2.56 -1.79 -6.31
C VAL A 219 1.15 -2.33 -6.51
N ALA A 220 0.97 -3.64 -6.37
CA ALA A 220 -0.34 -4.25 -6.55
C ALA A 220 -1.29 -3.88 -5.40
N ILE A 221 -2.27 -3.04 -5.70
CA ILE A 221 -3.36 -2.67 -4.79
C ILE A 221 -4.62 -3.43 -5.20
N ASN A 222 -5.23 -4.08 -4.24
CA ASN A 222 -6.49 -4.82 -4.39
C ASN A 222 -7.45 -4.42 -3.27
N PRO A 223 -8.76 -4.79 -3.37
CA PRO A 223 -9.74 -4.57 -2.31
C PRO A 223 -9.22 -4.98 -0.93
N GLY A 224 -9.34 -4.08 0.03
CA GLY A 224 -8.84 -4.26 1.39
C GLY A 224 -7.48 -3.59 1.69
N ASN A 225 -6.67 -3.23 0.69
CA ASN A 225 -5.44 -2.46 0.88
C ASN A 225 -5.68 -0.95 0.92
N SER A 226 -6.84 -0.46 0.43
CA SER A 226 -7.22 0.96 0.49
C SER A 226 -7.21 1.47 1.93
N GLY A 227 -6.62 2.64 2.15
CA GLY A 227 -6.40 3.24 3.47
C GLY A 227 -5.13 2.75 4.18
N GLY A 228 -4.49 1.68 3.69
CA GLY A 228 -3.21 1.21 4.21
C GLY A 228 -2.03 2.09 3.79
N PRO A 229 -0.87 1.97 4.47
CA PRO A 229 0.30 2.79 4.19
C PRO A 229 1.04 2.36 2.92
N LEU A 230 1.57 3.35 2.19
CA LEU A 230 2.66 3.20 1.23
C LEU A 230 3.97 3.56 1.94
N ILE A 231 4.91 2.61 2.01
CA ILE A 231 6.12 2.70 2.85
C ILE A 231 7.36 2.67 1.95
N ASN A 232 8.33 3.56 2.22
CA ASN A 232 9.62 3.58 1.54
C ASN A 232 10.63 2.62 2.17
N MET A 233 11.81 2.45 1.57
CA MET A 233 12.88 1.58 2.08
C MET A 233 13.52 2.04 3.39
N ARG A 234 13.13 3.20 3.93
CA ARG A 234 13.55 3.69 5.25
C ARG A 234 12.54 3.33 6.35
N GLY A 235 11.45 2.61 6.00
CA GLY A 235 10.36 2.27 6.91
C GLY A 235 9.45 3.47 7.23
N GLU A 236 9.43 4.49 6.38
CA GLU A 236 8.63 5.69 6.56
C GLU A 236 7.43 5.66 5.62
N VAL A 237 6.25 6.02 6.13
CA VAL A 237 5.02 6.14 5.33
C VAL A 237 5.11 7.41 4.49
N VAL A 238 5.00 7.27 3.19
CA VAL A 238 5.04 8.35 2.21
C VAL A 238 3.71 8.62 1.55
N GLY A 239 2.73 7.72 1.72
CA GLY A 239 1.38 7.91 1.17
C GLY A 239 0.37 6.96 1.77
N ILE A 240 -0.90 7.20 1.44
CA ILE A 240 -2.06 6.37 1.77
C ILE A 240 -2.53 5.70 0.47
N ASN A 241 -2.54 4.36 0.42
CA ASN A 241 -3.05 3.65 -0.75
C ASN A 241 -4.53 3.97 -0.94
N SER A 242 -4.94 4.45 -2.11
CA SER A 242 -6.32 4.89 -2.33
C SER A 242 -6.96 4.11 -3.46
N GLN A 243 -6.50 4.26 -4.69
CA GLN A 243 -7.20 3.75 -5.85
C GLN A 243 -6.26 3.12 -6.89
N ILE A 244 -6.85 2.40 -7.84
CA ILE A 244 -6.16 1.83 -9.02
C ILE A 244 -6.76 2.39 -10.30
N TYR A 245 -5.95 2.48 -11.35
CA TYR A 245 -6.49 2.64 -12.69
C TYR A 245 -6.88 1.25 -13.21
N SER A 246 -8.20 1.03 -13.37
CA SER A 246 -8.69 -0.29 -13.77
C SER A 246 -9.92 -0.20 -14.68
N ARG A 247 -9.95 -1.07 -15.71
CA ARG A 247 -11.11 -1.30 -16.57
C ARG A 247 -11.93 -2.51 -16.13
N SER A 248 -11.33 -3.41 -15.37
CA SER A 248 -11.91 -4.69 -14.93
C SER A 248 -12.21 -4.75 -13.44
N GLY A 249 -11.82 -3.74 -12.67
CA GLY A 249 -11.92 -3.71 -11.21
C GLY A 249 -10.71 -4.34 -10.47
N GLY A 250 -9.80 -5.00 -11.18
CA GLY A 250 -8.56 -5.54 -10.60
C GLY A 250 -7.33 -4.72 -10.96
N PHE A 251 -6.24 -4.92 -10.26
CA PHE A 251 -4.95 -4.28 -10.51
C PHE A 251 -4.44 -4.58 -11.93
N MET A 252 -4.06 -3.54 -12.67
CA MET A 252 -3.56 -3.60 -14.04
C MET A 252 -2.20 -2.90 -14.21
N GLY A 253 -1.39 -2.86 -13.17
CA GLY A 253 -0.05 -2.27 -13.21
C GLY A 253 0.02 -0.78 -12.86
N ILE A 254 -1.10 -0.15 -12.47
CA ILE A 254 -1.13 1.26 -12.06
C ILE A 254 -1.95 1.40 -10.79
N SER A 255 -1.31 1.93 -9.75
CA SER A 255 -1.91 2.28 -8.47
C SER A 255 -1.58 3.71 -8.09
N PHE A 256 -2.45 4.31 -7.29
CA PHE A 256 -2.32 5.65 -6.79
C PHE A 256 -2.37 5.68 -5.27
N ALA A 257 -1.47 6.46 -4.69
CA ALA A 257 -1.46 6.76 -3.26
C ALA A 257 -1.54 8.27 -3.04
N ILE A 258 -2.29 8.67 -2.04
CA ILE A 258 -2.37 10.05 -1.57
C ILE A 258 -1.06 10.38 -0.87
N PRO A 259 -0.31 11.41 -1.28
CA PRO A 259 0.92 11.80 -0.60
C PRO A 259 0.66 12.24 0.85
N MET A 260 1.59 11.97 1.76
CA MET A 260 1.45 12.32 3.17
C MET A 260 1.47 13.83 3.46
N ASP A 261 1.94 14.65 2.54
CA ASP A 261 1.89 16.11 2.63
C ASP A 261 0.53 16.69 2.20
N GLU A 262 -0.34 15.88 1.59
CA GLU A 262 -1.73 16.22 1.27
C GLU A 262 -2.73 15.62 2.27
N ALA A 263 -2.27 14.72 3.15
CA ALA A 263 -3.06 14.05 4.16
C ALA A 263 -2.95 14.77 5.52
#